data_9394be7c17d3645d370263056e8e5b29
#
_entry.id   9394be7c17d3645d370263056e8e5b29
#
_cell.length_a   1.000
_cell.length_b   1.000
_cell.length_c   1.000
_cell.angle_alpha   90.00
_cell.angle_beta   90.00
_cell.angle_gamma   90.00
#
_symmetry.space_group_name_H-M   'P 1'
#
loop_
_entity.id
_entity.type
_entity.pdbx_description
1 polymer ?
#
loop_
_entity_poly.entity_id
_entity_poly.type
_entity_poly.pdbx_seq_one_letter_code
_entity_poly.pdbx_strand_id
1 'polypeptide(L)'
;LHNLQMMIENPFPYIKAGGPSDLCQFINTGVLDSLLAALHTSCIKYPNIEYLLHSNDFFARIRLMLNKKKYIKTRTLCVEELNLGKVDLYGNVKDYFPLISKLACAEITYKENAPNYMDIYKEIPSIPKDYDKVFVLGEPSDPTLILFHCENRLACKSTEWPLRVDVKERIFALQFLLIGKEQHMTMCFQSLENTWHLYDDDPKKPSFQPFNYKSLEDYIICLAGYVNVTQVQEYK
;
A
#
# COMPACT_ATOMS: atom_id res chain seq x y z
N LEU A 1 0.81 -16.31 6.56
CA LEU A 1 2.15 -16.48 5.97
C LEU A 1 2.16 -17.53 4.86
N HIS A 2 1.60 -18.72 5.09
CA HIS A 2 1.54 -19.78 4.05
C HIS A 2 0.85 -19.28 2.77
N ASN A 3 -0.29 -18.59 2.88
CA ASN A 3 -1.01 -18.04 1.73
C ASN A 3 -0.18 -16.99 0.96
N LEU A 4 0.57 -16.16 1.67
CA LEU A 4 1.43 -15.16 1.04
C LEU A 4 2.61 -15.83 0.32
N GLN A 5 3.21 -16.86 0.94
CA GLN A 5 4.28 -17.65 0.32
C GLN A 5 3.78 -18.34 -0.95
N MET A 6 2.59 -18.95 -0.90
CA MET A 6 1.96 -19.58 -2.07
C MET A 6 1.70 -18.60 -3.20
N MET A 7 1.35 -17.34 -2.90
CA MET A 7 1.21 -16.30 -3.93
C MET A 7 2.53 -15.99 -4.61
N ILE A 8 3.61 -15.87 -3.83
CA ILE A 8 4.94 -15.51 -4.33
C ILE A 8 5.51 -16.64 -5.20
N GLU A 9 5.34 -17.89 -4.78
CA GLU A 9 5.86 -19.08 -5.46
C GLU A 9 4.98 -19.56 -6.63
N ASN A 10 3.74 -19.06 -6.72
CA ASN A 10 2.79 -19.50 -7.72
C ASN A 10 3.12 -18.89 -9.10
N PRO A 11 3.28 -19.69 -10.16
CA PRO A 11 3.51 -19.20 -11.51
C PRO A 11 2.28 -18.50 -12.12
N PHE A 12 1.10 -18.60 -11.50
CA PHE A 12 -0.10 -17.92 -12.00
C PHE A 12 0.05 -16.40 -11.83
N PRO A 13 -0.31 -15.63 -12.85
CA PRO A 13 -0.21 -14.18 -12.75
C PRO A 13 -1.12 -13.65 -11.63
N TYR A 14 -0.53 -12.89 -10.74
CA TYR A 14 -1.24 -12.00 -9.84
C TYR A 14 -1.80 -10.83 -10.64
N ILE A 15 -2.30 -9.78 -10.00
CA ILE A 15 -2.82 -8.59 -10.71
C ILE A 15 -1.82 -8.14 -11.79
N LYS A 16 -2.23 -8.07 -13.04
CA LYS A 16 -1.44 -7.63 -14.17
C LYS A 16 -2.13 -6.51 -14.94
N ALA A 17 -1.34 -5.62 -15.51
CA ALA A 17 -1.85 -4.54 -16.35
C ALA A 17 -2.65 -5.09 -17.54
N GLY A 18 -3.74 -4.43 -17.86
CA GLY A 18 -4.63 -4.80 -18.95
C GLY A 18 -5.54 -5.95 -18.58
N GLY A 19 -5.21 -7.13 -18.94
CA GLY A 19 -6.05 -8.31 -18.80
C GLY A 19 -7.24 -8.34 -19.78
N PRO A 20 -7.64 -9.53 -20.26
CA PRO A 20 -8.79 -9.66 -21.16
C PRO A 20 -10.08 -9.37 -20.40
N SER A 21 -10.89 -8.47 -20.92
CA SER A 21 -12.27 -8.30 -20.51
C SER A 21 -13.14 -8.22 -21.74
N ASP A 22 -14.31 -8.85 -21.68
CA ASP A 22 -15.25 -8.88 -22.80
C ASP A 22 -15.93 -7.52 -23.06
N LEU A 23 -15.78 -6.56 -22.13
CA LEU A 23 -16.52 -5.30 -22.17
C LEU A 23 -15.64 -4.04 -22.13
N CYS A 24 -14.54 -4.04 -21.41
CA CYS A 24 -13.56 -2.96 -21.42
C CYS A 24 -12.20 -3.43 -20.94
N GLN A 25 -11.14 -2.88 -21.52
CA GLN A 25 -9.77 -3.10 -21.10
C GLN A 25 -9.28 -1.84 -20.41
N PHE A 26 -8.94 -1.95 -19.13
CA PHE A 26 -8.23 -0.88 -18.43
C PHE A 26 -6.78 -0.81 -18.89
N ILE A 27 -6.27 0.41 -19.04
CA ILE A 27 -4.86 0.67 -19.37
C ILE A 27 -4.23 1.58 -18.31
N ASN A 28 -2.91 1.56 -18.23
CA ASN A 28 -2.13 2.35 -17.27
C ASN A 28 -2.55 2.12 -15.80
N THR A 29 -2.78 0.86 -15.43
CA THR A 29 -3.34 0.47 -14.13
C THR A 29 -2.31 0.44 -13.00
N GLY A 30 -1.03 0.68 -13.27
CA GLY A 30 0.09 0.44 -12.35
C GLY A 30 -0.07 1.04 -10.95
N VAL A 31 -0.61 2.26 -10.84
CA VAL A 31 -0.83 2.90 -9.52
C VAL A 31 -1.92 2.18 -8.73
N LEU A 32 -3.08 1.94 -9.36
CA LEU A 32 -4.19 1.23 -8.71
C LEU A 32 -3.81 -0.20 -8.36
N ASP A 33 -3.17 -0.91 -9.28
CA ASP A 33 -2.75 -2.30 -9.07
C ASP A 33 -1.73 -2.41 -7.94
N SER A 34 -0.78 -1.48 -7.87
CA SER A 34 0.21 -1.43 -6.77
C SER A 34 -0.45 -1.15 -5.42
N LEU A 35 -1.42 -0.24 -5.36
CA LEU A 35 -2.18 0.04 -4.15
C LEU A 35 -3.01 -1.17 -3.70
N LEU A 36 -3.71 -1.80 -4.62
CA LEU A 36 -4.50 -3.01 -4.33
C LEU A 36 -3.61 -4.17 -3.87
N ALA A 37 -2.47 -4.37 -4.53
CA ALA A 37 -1.49 -5.39 -4.14
C ALA A 37 -0.91 -5.12 -2.75
N ALA A 38 -0.60 -3.85 -2.42
CA ALA A 38 -0.09 -3.45 -1.11
C ALA A 38 -1.10 -3.78 0.00
N LEU A 39 -2.36 -3.41 -0.18
CA LEU A 39 -3.42 -3.71 0.80
C LEU A 39 -3.68 -5.22 0.90
N HIS A 40 -3.70 -5.94 -0.22
CA HIS A 40 -3.98 -7.37 -0.24
C HIS A 40 -2.86 -8.20 0.40
N THR A 41 -1.61 -7.96 0.05
CA THR A 41 -0.46 -8.64 0.67
C THR A 41 -0.37 -8.36 2.16
N SER A 42 -0.63 -7.13 2.58
CA SER A 42 -0.69 -6.74 4.00
C SER A 42 -1.82 -7.44 4.73
N CYS A 43 -3.00 -7.54 4.12
CA CYS A 43 -4.17 -8.22 4.66
C CYS A 43 -3.91 -9.72 4.87
N ILE A 44 -3.23 -10.37 3.94
CA ILE A 44 -2.87 -11.80 4.05
C ILE A 44 -1.86 -12.03 5.18
N LYS A 45 -0.94 -11.09 5.38
CA LYS A 45 0.11 -11.20 6.39
C LYS A 45 -0.36 -10.84 7.80
N TYR A 46 -1.21 -9.82 7.93
CA TYR A 46 -1.59 -9.24 9.21
C TYR A 46 -3.10 -9.32 9.47
N PRO A 47 -3.53 -10.04 10.51
CA PRO A 47 -4.96 -10.15 10.87
C PRO A 47 -5.62 -8.80 11.18
N ASN A 48 -4.90 -7.85 11.75
CA ASN A 48 -5.43 -6.52 12.04
C ASN A 48 -5.72 -5.71 10.76
N ILE A 49 -4.93 -5.89 9.70
CA ILE A 49 -5.23 -5.30 8.38
C ILE A 49 -6.46 -5.97 7.77
N GLU A 50 -6.59 -7.29 7.90
CA GLU A 50 -7.80 -8.00 7.48
C GLU A 50 -9.05 -7.44 8.18
N TYR A 51 -8.98 -7.25 9.48
CA TYR A 51 -10.07 -6.66 10.26
C TYR A 51 -10.38 -5.22 9.81
N LEU A 52 -9.35 -4.40 9.59
CA LEU A 52 -9.50 -3.04 9.07
C LEU A 52 -10.26 -3.02 7.74
N LEU A 53 -9.85 -3.84 6.77
CA LEU A 53 -10.53 -3.88 5.47
C LEU A 53 -11.97 -4.39 5.60
N HIS A 54 -12.22 -5.32 6.52
CA HIS A 54 -13.55 -5.88 6.75
C HIS A 54 -14.50 -4.91 7.43
N SER A 55 -13.99 -3.91 8.15
CA SER A 55 -14.80 -2.88 8.83
C SER A 55 -15.50 -1.90 7.87
N ASN A 56 -15.11 -1.90 6.59
CA ASN A 56 -15.72 -1.07 5.56
C ASN A 56 -16.27 -1.95 4.44
N ASP A 57 -17.55 -1.79 4.10
CA ASP A 57 -18.25 -2.65 3.13
C ASP A 57 -17.59 -2.64 1.74
N PHE A 58 -17.10 -1.48 1.28
CA PHE A 58 -16.39 -1.39 0.01
C PHE A 58 -15.11 -2.23 0.03
N PHE A 59 -14.28 -2.06 1.04
CA PHE A 59 -13.01 -2.82 1.15
C PHE A 59 -13.22 -4.29 1.47
N ALA A 60 -14.26 -4.66 2.18
CA ALA A 60 -14.64 -6.06 2.37
C ALA A 60 -14.94 -6.74 1.02
N ARG A 61 -15.63 -6.04 0.11
CA ARG A 61 -15.90 -6.52 -1.26
C ARG A 61 -14.61 -6.59 -2.09
N ILE A 62 -13.77 -5.57 -2.03
CA ILE A 62 -12.46 -5.53 -2.72
C ILE A 62 -11.63 -6.74 -2.30
N ARG A 63 -11.46 -6.98 -1.00
CA ARG A 63 -10.72 -8.12 -0.47
C ARG A 63 -11.27 -9.45 -1.01
N LEU A 64 -12.59 -9.63 -0.97
CA LEU A 64 -13.24 -10.83 -1.48
C LEU A 64 -12.95 -11.06 -2.97
N MET A 65 -13.00 -10.00 -3.79
CA MET A 65 -12.71 -10.08 -5.22
C MET A 65 -11.24 -10.41 -5.49
N LEU A 66 -10.31 -9.81 -4.74
CA LEU A 66 -8.88 -10.11 -4.83
C LEU A 66 -8.58 -11.56 -4.47
N ASN A 67 -9.17 -12.08 -3.39
CA ASN A 67 -9.03 -13.48 -2.99
C ASN A 67 -9.55 -14.47 -4.05
N LYS A 68 -10.58 -14.07 -4.78
CA LYS A 68 -11.16 -14.85 -5.89
C LYS A 68 -10.48 -14.57 -7.24
N LYS A 69 -9.38 -13.82 -7.26
CA LYS A 69 -8.63 -13.44 -8.48
C LYS A 69 -9.50 -12.72 -9.53
N LYS A 70 -10.54 -11.98 -9.09
CA LYS A 70 -11.44 -11.22 -9.96
C LYS A 70 -10.94 -9.79 -10.16
N TYR A 71 -9.73 -9.66 -10.70
CA TYR A 71 -9.00 -8.39 -10.76
C TYR A 71 -9.69 -7.30 -11.59
N ILE A 72 -10.30 -7.67 -12.72
CA ILE A 72 -11.04 -6.71 -13.55
C ILE A 72 -12.24 -6.15 -12.78
N LYS A 73 -13.01 -7.00 -12.10
CA LYS A 73 -14.13 -6.56 -11.26
C LYS A 73 -13.66 -5.68 -10.11
N THR A 74 -12.51 -5.97 -9.53
CA THR A 74 -11.91 -5.15 -8.48
C THR A 74 -11.62 -3.75 -8.97
N ARG A 75 -10.98 -3.61 -10.15
CA ARG A 75 -10.73 -2.30 -10.76
C ARG A 75 -12.02 -1.58 -11.11
N THR A 76 -12.99 -2.29 -11.69
CA THR A 76 -14.30 -1.72 -12.01
C THR A 76 -14.96 -1.12 -10.77
N LEU A 77 -14.99 -1.84 -9.66
CA LEU A 77 -15.52 -1.32 -8.40
C LEU A 77 -14.80 -0.05 -7.92
N CYS A 78 -13.48 0.00 -8.04
CA CYS A 78 -12.70 1.19 -7.67
C CYS A 78 -13.02 2.38 -8.58
N VAL A 79 -13.10 2.16 -9.89
CA VAL A 79 -13.39 3.20 -10.89
C VAL A 79 -14.80 3.75 -10.71
N GLU A 80 -15.79 2.89 -10.47
CA GLU A 80 -17.15 3.27 -10.16
C GLU A 80 -17.27 4.07 -8.87
N GLU A 81 -16.61 3.61 -7.80
CA GLU A 81 -16.60 4.28 -6.50
C GLU A 81 -15.99 5.68 -6.57
N LEU A 82 -14.99 5.86 -7.42
CA LEU A 82 -14.34 7.15 -7.65
C LEU A 82 -15.03 8.03 -8.71
N ASN A 83 -16.07 7.52 -9.37
CA ASN A 83 -16.75 8.19 -10.49
C ASN A 83 -15.79 8.65 -11.59
N LEU A 84 -14.73 7.90 -11.87
CA LEU A 84 -13.71 8.30 -12.83
C LEU A 84 -14.21 8.29 -14.27
N GLY A 85 -15.18 7.44 -14.62
CA GLY A 85 -15.80 7.39 -15.94
C GLY A 85 -14.83 7.13 -17.10
N LYS A 86 -13.64 6.58 -16.81
CA LYS A 86 -12.55 6.36 -17.78
C LYS A 86 -11.94 4.97 -17.64
N VAL A 87 -11.33 4.48 -18.72
CA VAL A 87 -10.58 3.21 -18.75
C VAL A 87 -9.07 3.42 -18.70
N ASP A 88 -8.58 4.59 -19.04
CA ASP A 88 -7.20 4.99 -18.87
C ASP A 88 -6.99 5.50 -17.44
N LEU A 89 -6.27 4.71 -16.65
CA LEU A 89 -6.01 4.98 -15.24
C LEU A 89 -4.63 5.63 -15.01
N TYR A 90 -4.04 6.21 -16.06
CA TYR A 90 -2.82 7.00 -15.90
C TYR A 90 -3.06 8.14 -14.91
N GLY A 91 -2.20 8.22 -13.92
CA GLY A 91 -2.33 9.19 -12.85
C GLY A 91 -1.30 8.97 -11.74
N ASN A 92 -1.67 9.38 -10.54
CA ASN A 92 -0.83 9.26 -9.36
C ASN A 92 -1.63 8.75 -8.15
N VAL A 93 -0.96 8.53 -7.03
CA VAL A 93 -1.59 8.01 -5.81
C VAL A 93 -2.70 8.92 -5.28
N LYS A 94 -2.61 10.22 -5.50
CA LYS A 94 -3.64 11.19 -5.07
C LYS A 94 -5.01 10.91 -5.67
N ASP A 95 -5.06 10.37 -6.87
CA ASP A 95 -6.32 10.03 -7.54
C ASP A 95 -7.13 8.98 -6.76
N TYR A 96 -6.46 8.22 -5.89
CA TYR A 96 -7.05 7.16 -5.07
C TYR A 96 -7.23 7.54 -3.59
N PHE A 97 -6.91 8.77 -3.19
CA PHE A 97 -7.12 9.26 -1.82
C PHE A 97 -8.55 9.07 -1.32
N PRO A 98 -9.62 9.30 -2.12
CA PRO A 98 -10.97 9.07 -1.64
C PRO A 98 -11.25 7.62 -1.24
N LEU A 99 -10.54 6.63 -1.82
CA LEU A 99 -10.63 5.24 -1.35
C LEU A 99 -9.92 5.08 0.01
N ILE A 100 -8.70 5.59 0.13
CA ILE A 100 -7.93 5.53 1.38
C ILE A 100 -8.69 6.20 2.52
N SER A 101 -9.31 7.34 2.25
CA SER A 101 -10.09 8.12 3.22
C SER A 101 -11.27 7.34 3.82
N LYS A 102 -11.78 6.31 3.14
CA LYS A 102 -12.85 5.45 3.70
C LYS A 102 -12.41 4.65 4.93
N LEU A 103 -11.11 4.42 5.08
CA LEU A 103 -10.51 3.68 6.21
C LEU A 103 -9.83 4.62 7.20
N ALA A 104 -9.61 5.88 6.84
CA ALA A 104 -8.88 6.83 7.65
C ALA A 104 -9.75 7.38 8.78
N CYS A 105 -9.23 7.33 10.00
CA CYS A 105 -9.79 8.07 11.14
C CYS A 105 -9.22 9.49 11.25
N ALA A 106 -8.07 9.74 10.61
CA ALA A 106 -7.48 11.07 10.50
C ALA A 106 -6.64 11.19 9.20
N GLU A 107 -6.63 12.41 8.67
CA GLU A 107 -5.78 12.82 7.57
C GLU A 107 -5.00 14.05 8.02
N ILE A 108 -3.67 13.99 7.98
CA ILE A 108 -2.80 15.02 8.52
C ILE A 108 -1.91 15.55 7.40
N THR A 109 -2.04 16.84 7.09
CA THR A 109 -1.15 17.52 6.16
C THR A 109 0.11 17.94 6.88
N TYR A 110 1.29 17.65 6.33
CA TYR A 110 2.55 17.89 7.02
C TYR A 110 2.76 19.35 7.41
N LYS A 111 2.38 20.29 6.54
CA LYS A 111 2.57 21.73 6.75
C LYS A 111 1.56 22.36 7.72
N GLU A 112 0.49 21.65 8.04
CA GLU A 112 -0.52 22.11 8.97
C GLU A 112 -0.25 21.56 10.36
N ASN A 113 -0.37 22.41 11.38
CA ASN A 113 -0.34 21.95 12.76
C ASN A 113 -1.59 21.13 13.01
N ALA A 114 -1.42 19.83 13.14
CA ALA A 114 -2.52 18.97 13.59
C ALA A 114 -2.72 19.24 15.09
N PRO A 115 -3.90 19.67 15.53
CA PRO A 115 -4.14 20.03 16.92
C PRO A 115 -4.24 18.81 17.85
N ASN A 116 -3.87 17.61 17.43
CA ASN A 116 -4.20 16.37 18.08
C ASN A 116 -2.99 15.52 18.47
N TYR A 117 -3.18 14.65 19.46
CA TYR A 117 -2.30 13.55 19.85
C TYR A 117 -1.84 12.66 18.68
N MET A 118 -2.47 12.77 17.51
CA MET A 118 -2.09 12.07 16.27
C MET A 118 -0.94 12.74 15.53
N ASP A 119 -0.59 13.98 15.86
CA ASP A 119 0.52 14.69 15.19
C ASP A 119 1.86 13.97 15.33
N ILE A 120 2.01 13.19 16.39
CA ILE A 120 3.17 12.34 16.63
C ILE A 120 3.46 11.34 15.51
N TYR A 121 2.45 10.91 14.75
CA TYR A 121 2.65 9.98 13.64
C TYR A 121 3.42 10.60 12.47
N LYS A 122 3.51 11.92 12.39
CA LYS A 122 4.36 12.61 11.43
C LYS A 122 5.84 12.34 11.60
N GLU A 123 6.25 11.93 12.81
CA GLU A 123 7.65 11.71 13.16
C GLU A 123 8.15 10.30 12.84
N ILE A 124 7.28 9.39 12.34
CA ILE A 124 7.67 8.02 11.99
C ILE A 124 8.79 7.96 10.96
N PRO A 125 8.74 8.70 9.83
CA PRO A 125 9.90 8.83 8.96
C PRO A 125 10.98 9.64 9.66
N SER A 126 12.20 9.13 9.70
CA SER A 126 13.29 9.73 10.49
C SER A 126 13.93 10.95 9.85
N ILE A 127 13.56 11.34 8.62
CA ILE A 127 14.28 12.36 7.86
C ILE A 127 13.37 13.30 7.06
N PRO A 128 14.00 14.36 6.50
CA PRO A 128 13.30 15.58 6.14
C PRO A 128 12.12 15.21 5.26
N LYS A 129 11.19 15.48 5.72
CA LYS A 129 9.76 15.41 5.59
C LYS A 129 9.35 15.75 4.16
N ASP A 130 9.77 14.86 3.24
CA ASP A 130 9.38 14.93 1.82
C ASP A 130 7.99 14.32 1.58
N TYR A 131 7.27 13.97 2.66
CA TYR A 131 5.88 13.60 2.57
C TYR A 131 4.97 14.82 2.81
N ASP A 132 3.85 14.85 2.11
CA ASP A 132 2.88 15.93 2.19
C ASP A 132 1.66 15.58 3.04
N LYS A 133 1.29 14.31 3.11
CA LYS A 133 0.09 13.85 3.79
C LYS A 133 0.29 12.52 4.50
N VAL A 134 -0.29 12.42 5.70
CA VAL A 134 -0.34 11.20 6.50
C VAL A 134 -1.81 10.79 6.67
N PHE A 135 -2.09 9.52 6.38
CA PHE A 135 -3.37 8.88 6.68
C PHE A 135 -3.19 7.95 7.87
N VAL A 136 -4.01 8.13 8.88
CA VAL A 136 -4.09 7.25 10.04
C VAL A 136 -5.34 6.38 9.89
N LEU A 137 -5.18 5.07 9.75
CA LEU A 137 -6.25 4.14 9.46
C LEU A 137 -6.54 3.23 10.65
N GLY A 138 -7.82 3.01 10.91
CA GLY A 138 -8.31 2.20 12.02
C GLY A 138 -8.84 3.05 13.16
N GLU A 139 -8.69 2.56 14.39
CA GLU A 139 -9.17 3.26 15.57
C GLU A 139 -8.24 4.39 16.00
N PRO A 140 -8.76 5.58 16.37
CA PRO A 140 -7.92 6.71 16.77
C PRO A 140 -6.99 6.42 17.95
N SER A 141 -7.42 5.59 18.88
CA SER A 141 -6.66 5.20 20.07
C SER A 141 -5.64 4.09 19.79
N ASP A 142 -5.84 3.31 18.73
CA ASP A 142 -4.98 2.20 18.33
C ASP A 142 -4.97 2.03 16.81
N PRO A 143 -4.28 2.91 16.08
CA PRO A 143 -4.20 2.87 14.63
C PRO A 143 -3.63 1.55 14.12
N THR A 144 -4.24 1.02 13.07
CA THR A 144 -3.83 -0.25 12.45
C THR A 144 -2.76 -0.06 11.40
N LEU A 145 -2.90 1.00 10.59
CA LEU A 145 -2.04 1.28 9.45
C LEU A 145 -1.84 2.79 9.31
N ILE A 146 -0.61 3.21 9.09
CA ILE A 146 -0.28 4.60 8.81
C ILE A 146 0.33 4.68 7.43
N LEU A 147 -0.21 5.56 6.59
CA LEU A 147 0.26 5.79 5.24
C LEU A 147 0.87 7.18 5.11
N PHE A 148 2.04 7.24 4.51
CA PHE A 148 2.74 8.49 4.18
C PHE A 148 2.73 8.67 2.67
N HIS A 149 2.07 9.73 2.19
CA HIS A 149 2.11 10.12 0.79
C HIS A 149 3.24 11.10 0.54
N CYS A 150 4.06 10.83 -0.46
CA CYS A 150 5.17 11.67 -0.88
C CYS A 150 4.86 12.32 -2.23
N GLU A 151 4.76 13.64 -2.25
CA GLU A 151 4.53 14.41 -3.47
C GLU A 151 5.84 14.74 -4.19
N ASN A 152 6.90 15.00 -3.44
CA ASN A 152 8.21 15.33 -3.97
C ASN A 152 8.95 14.08 -4.43
N ARG A 153 9.29 14.10 -5.70
CA ARG A 153 9.92 13.02 -6.45
C ARG A 153 11.44 13.01 -6.29
N LEU A 154 11.95 13.22 -5.09
CA LEU A 154 13.37 13.09 -4.82
C LEU A 154 13.70 11.64 -4.49
N ALA A 155 14.83 11.17 -4.99
CA ALA A 155 15.34 9.85 -4.65
C ALA A 155 15.59 9.79 -3.14
N CYS A 156 14.87 8.93 -2.44
CA CYS A 156 15.03 8.72 -1.01
C CYS A 156 16.07 7.63 -0.77
N LYS A 157 16.89 7.78 0.25
CA LYS A 157 17.75 6.71 0.72
C LYS A 157 16.95 5.69 1.51
N SER A 158 17.29 4.42 1.40
CA SER A 158 16.64 3.35 2.18
C SER A 158 16.68 3.58 3.70
N THR A 159 17.67 4.32 4.18
CA THR A 159 17.83 4.68 5.61
C THR A 159 16.80 5.71 6.09
N GLU A 160 16.10 6.40 5.19
CA GLU A 160 15.12 7.44 5.51
C GLU A 160 13.77 6.86 5.95
N TRP A 161 13.54 5.58 5.62
CA TRP A 161 12.35 4.84 5.99
C TRP A 161 12.74 3.70 6.93
N PRO A 162 12.72 3.94 8.26
CA PRO A 162 13.10 2.91 9.22
C PRO A 162 12.17 1.70 9.11
N LEU A 163 12.73 0.50 9.20
CA LEU A 163 11.97 -0.75 9.08
C LEU A 163 11.04 -0.98 10.28
N ARG A 164 11.36 -0.37 11.42
CA ARG A 164 10.59 -0.47 12.65
C ARG A 164 10.71 0.82 13.45
N VAL A 165 9.59 1.28 13.99
CA VAL A 165 9.52 2.49 14.81
C VAL A 165 8.61 2.27 16.01
N ASP A 166 9.07 2.71 17.18
CA ASP A 166 8.29 2.70 18.41
C ASP A 166 7.66 4.09 18.60
N VAL A 167 6.35 4.14 18.74
CA VAL A 167 5.58 5.36 18.94
C VAL A 167 4.55 5.14 20.04
N LYS A 168 4.71 5.80 21.19
CA LYS A 168 3.78 5.71 22.33
C LYS A 168 3.36 4.27 22.66
N GLU A 169 4.26 3.42 23.07
CA GLU A 169 3.99 2.03 23.46
C GLU A 169 3.46 1.14 22.30
N ARG A 170 3.46 1.66 21.09
CA ARG A 170 3.09 0.92 19.87
C ARG A 170 4.30 0.76 18.95
N ILE A 171 4.32 -0.36 18.28
CA ILE A 171 5.38 -0.71 17.34
C ILE A 171 4.80 -0.75 15.94
N PHE A 172 5.37 0.05 15.05
CA PHE A 172 5.03 0.08 13.64
C PHE A 172 6.15 -0.51 12.81
N ALA A 173 5.80 -1.42 11.90
CA ALA A 173 6.74 -2.02 10.95
C ALA A 173 6.44 -1.54 9.54
N LEU A 174 7.47 -1.14 8.80
CA LEU A 174 7.36 -0.83 7.38
C LEU A 174 6.98 -2.10 6.62
N GLN A 175 5.81 -2.10 6.02
CA GLN A 175 5.30 -3.26 5.30
C GLN A 175 5.46 -3.14 3.79
N PHE A 176 5.21 -1.95 3.24
CA PHE A 176 5.30 -1.73 1.81
C PHE A 176 5.65 -0.29 1.45
N LEU A 177 6.16 -0.14 0.23
CA LEU A 177 6.38 1.15 -0.43
C LEU A 177 5.85 1.06 -1.86
N LEU A 178 5.00 2.01 -2.26
CA LEU A 178 4.73 2.25 -3.68
C LEU A 178 5.88 3.11 -4.22
N ILE A 179 6.55 2.59 -5.21
CA ILE A 179 7.78 3.17 -5.76
C ILE A 179 7.66 3.35 -7.27
N GLY A 180 8.17 4.46 -7.76
CA GLY A 180 8.15 4.80 -9.18
C GLY A 180 9.53 4.86 -9.80
N LYS A 181 9.64 4.39 -11.02
CA LYS A 181 10.82 4.53 -11.86
C LYS A 181 10.40 4.62 -13.33
N GLU A 182 10.94 5.60 -14.07
CA GLU A 182 10.70 5.74 -15.51
C GLU A 182 9.19 5.75 -15.88
N GLN A 183 8.39 6.49 -15.12
CA GLN A 183 6.93 6.60 -15.30
C GLN A 183 6.15 5.29 -15.05
N HIS A 184 6.79 4.29 -14.47
CA HIS A 184 6.17 3.03 -14.08
C HIS A 184 6.08 2.92 -12.55
N MET A 185 4.91 2.54 -12.05
CA MET A 185 4.66 2.30 -10.62
C MET A 185 4.78 0.81 -10.30
N THR A 186 5.52 0.52 -9.26
CA THR A 186 5.65 -0.81 -8.68
C THR A 186 5.47 -0.72 -7.17
N MET A 187 5.48 -1.84 -6.49
CA MET A 187 5.36 -1.89 -5.04
C MET A 187 6.38 -2.89 -4.47
N CYS A 188 7.21 -2.44 -3.54
CA CYS A 188 8.02 -3.38 -2.77
C CYS A 188 7.38 -3.61 -1.40
N PHE A 189 7.47 -4.84 -0.90
CA PHE A 189 6.84 -5.25 0.35
C PHE A 189 7.63 -6.33 1.07
N GLN A 190 7.40 -6.42 2.36
CA GLN A 190 8.01 -7.44 3.20
C GLN A 190 7.08 -8.66 3.33
N SER A 191 7.51 -9.80 2.79
CA SER A 191 6.73 -11.05 2.79
C SER A 191 6.97 -11.89 4.02
N LEU A 192 8.23 -12.11 4.38
CA LEU A 192 8.69 -12.87 5.53
C LEU A 192 9.70 -12.02 6.30
N GLU A 193 10.19 -12.53 7.43
CA GLU A 193 11.20 -11.82 8.22
C GLU A 193 12.37 -11.37 7.35
N ASN A 194 12.56 -10.05 7.26
CA ASN A 194 13.63 -9.40 6.53
C ASN A 194 13.72 -9.72 5.01
N THR A 195 12.69 -10.33 4.43
CA THR A 195 12.66 -10.66 3.00
C THR A 195 11.77 -9.69 2.24
N TRP A 196 12.38 -8.93 1.34
CA TRP A 196 11.69 -7.97 0.48
C TRP A 196 11.43 -8.54 -0.90
N HIS A 197 10.25 -8.23 -1.44
CA HIS A 197 9.82 -8.59 -2.78
C HIS A 197 9.33 -7.35 -3.52
N LEU A 198 9.51 -7.36 -4.83
CA LEU A 198 8.94 -6.37 -5.74
C LEU A 198 7.72 -6.98 -6.43
N TYR A 199 6.61 -6.25 -6.37
CA TYR A 199 5.44 -6.49 -7.20
C TYR A 199 5.51 -5.61 -8.44
N ASP A 200 5.29 -6.19 -9.61
CA ASP A 200 5.23 -5.49 -10.89
C ASP A 200 4.03 -6.00 -11.70
N ASP A 201 3.18 -5.08 -12.14
CA ASP A 201 1.98 -5.41 -12.93
C ASP A 201 2.28 -5.63 -14.42
N ASP A 202 3.51 -5.40 -14.88
CA ASP A 202 3.93 -5.64 -16.26
C ASP A 202 3.66 -7.10 -16.66
N PRO A 203 2.80 -7.35 -17.68
CA PRO A 203 2.47 -8.72 -18.10
C PRO A 203 3.67 -9.54 -18.58
N LYS A 204 4.77 -8.86 -18.96
CA LYS A 204 5.99 -9.51 -19.47
C LYS A 204 6.95 -9.93 -18.35
N LYS A 205 6.68 -9.55 -17.12
CA LYS A 205 7.53 -9.83 -15.96
C LYS A 205 6.84 -10.75 -14.95
N PRO A 206 7.58 -11.44 -14.07
CA PRO A 206 6.99 -12.10 -12.92
C PRO A 206 6.22 -11.10 -12.05
N SER A 207 5.07 -11.49 -11.50
CA SER A 207 4.29 -10.63 -10.61
C SER A 207 5.06 -10.27 -9.34
N PHE A 208 5.84 -11.22 -8.84
CA PHE A 208 6.67 -11.06 -7.65
C PHE A 208 8.09 -11.52 -7.93
N GLN A 209 9.05 -10.74 -7.47
CA GLN A 209 10.47 -11.08 -7.57
C GLN A 209 11.23 -10.58 -6.35
N PRO A 210 12.35 -11.21 -5.98
CA PRO A 210 13.19 -10.72 -4.89
C PRO A 210 13.57 -9.25 -5.11
N PHE A 211 13.58 -8.46 -4.03
CA PHE A 211 13.93 -7.06 -4.07
C PHE A 211 15.07 -6.75 -3.09
N ASN A 212 16.09 -6.08 -3.59
CA ASN A 212 17.14 -5.56 -2.73
C ASN A 212 16.72 -4.18 -2.20
N TYR A 213 16.38 -4.11 -0.93
CA TYR A 213 15.94 -2.87 -0.28
C TYR A 213 16.98 -1.73 -0.40
N LYS A 214 18.26 -2.03 -0.51
CA LYS A 214 19.32 -1.03 -0.73
C LYS A 214 19.22 -0.34 -2.09
N SER A 215 18.57 -0.96 -3.08
CA SER A 215 18.35 -0.34 -4.39
C SER A 215 17.20 0.67 -4.40
N LEU A 216 16.56 0.93 -3.24
CA LEU A 216 15.46 1.89 -3.12
C LEU A 216 15.84 3.30 -3.58
N GLU A 217 17.11 3.67 -3.46
CA GLU A 217 17.63 4.97 -3.93
C GLU A 217 17.51 5.19 -5.45
N ASP A 218 17.29 4.12 -6.22
CA ASP A 218 17.02 4.19 -7.66
C ASP A 218 15.56 4.54 -7.98
N TYR A 219 14.70 4.65 -6.97
CA TYR A 219 13.27 4.82 -7.11
C TYR A 219 12.79 6.11 -6.41
N ILE A 220 11.64 6.56 -6.84
CA ILE A 220 10.86 7.60 -6.17
C ILE A 220 9.87 6.91 -5.25
N ILE A 221 9.79 7.31 -3.98
CA ILE A 221 8.77 6.80 -3.07
C ILE A 221 7.52 7.67 -3.20
N CYS A 222 6.38 7.03 -3.48
CA CYS A 222 5.09 7.70 -3.62
C CYS A 222 4.18 7.48 -2.42
N LEU A 223 4.24 6.29 -1.81
CA LEU A 223 3.44 5.94 -0.63
C LEU A 223 4.22 4.94 0.22
N ALA A 224 4.26 5.15 1.54
CA ALA A 224 4.83 4.21 2.49
C ALA A 224 3.76 3.75 3.48
N GLY A 225 3.71 2.45 3.77
CA GLY A 225 2.74 1.86 4.69
C GLY A 225 3.42 1.21 5.90
N TYR A 226 3.07 1.69 7.11
CA TYR A 226 3.52 1.19 8.41
C TYR A 226 2.37 0.50 9.13
N VAL A 227 2.54 -0.78 9.43
CA VAL A 227 1.53 -1.60 10.13
C VAL A 227 1.82 -1.63 11.62
N ASN A 228 0.80 -1.47 12.44
CA ASN A 228 0.89 -1.67 13.88
C ASN A 228 1.08 -3.17 14.16
N VAL A 229 2.23 -3.52 14.70
CA VAL A 229 2.61 -4.90 15.02
C VAL A 229 2.73 -5.15 16.53
N THR A 230 2.23 -4.26 17.36
CA THR A 230 2.33 -4.34 18.82
C THR A 230 1.80 -5.67 19.37
N GLN A 231 0.65 -6.11 18.89
CA GLN A 231 0.01 -7.36 19.35
C GLN A 231 0.72 -8.63 18.87
N VAL A 232 1.51 -8.55 17.81
CA VAL A 232 2.25 -9.73 17.27
C VAL A 232 3.39 -10.16 18.19
N GLN A 233 3.82 -9.29 19.10
CA GLN A 233 4.92 -9.58 20.02
C GLN A 233 4.49 -10.23 21.33
N GLU A 234 3.21 -10.14 21.68
CA GLU A 234 2.70 -10.76 22.92
C GLU A 234 2.59 -12.30 22.81
N TYR A 235 2.77 -12.87 21.60
CA TYR A 235 2.68 -14.30 21.32
C TYR A 235 4.01 -14.96 20.98
N LYS A 236 5.13 -14.29 21.22
CA LYS A 236 6.49 -14.87 21.14
C LYS A 236 7.09 -14.99 22.52
#